data_777a445a4025d65cea7077216b7b2e7e
#
_entry.id   777a445a4025d65cea7077216b7b2e7e
#
_cell.length_a   1.000
_cell.length_b   1.000
_cell.length_c   1.000
_cell.angle_alpha   90.00
_cell.angle_beta   90.00
_cell.angle_gamma   90.00
#
_symmetry.space_group_name_H-M   'P 1'
#
loop_
_entity.id
_entity.type
_entity.pdbx_description
1 polymer ?
#
loop_
_entity_poly.entity_id
_entity_poly.type
_entity_poly.pdbx_seq_one_letter_code
_entity_poly.pdbx_strand_id
1 'polypeptide(L)'
;MNQEELMRERYGVKPPASRGRMVAVAASLFTVFLVWAVWVSFFSPATAKPTTVGYEVKSASQTVVRFKVQKSAPAEFTCAAEVLDQSYAVVGYREVEIGADAPADTVIEVAVNTTQLGVTGLVEKCWLK
;
A
#
# COMPACT_ATOMS: atom_id res chain seq x y z
N MET A 1 19.98 -42.82 -41.29
CA MET A 1 19.66 -41.60 -40.52
C MET A 1 18.33 -41.79 -39.84
N ASN A 2 18.32 -41.61 -38.51
CA ASN A 2 17.10 -41.64 -37.75
C ASN A 2 16.25 -40.38 -38.01
N GLN A 3 14.94 -40.56 -37.99
CA GLN A 3 14.03 -39.46 -38.18
C GLN A 3 14.29 -38.30 -37.19
N GLU A 4 14.76 -38.62 -36.00
CA GLU A 4 15.10 -37.63 -34.98
C GLU A 4 16.31 -36.76 -35.36
N GLU A 5 17.32 -37.32 -35.98
CA GLU A 5 18.45 -36.56 -36.49
C GLU A 5 18.08 -35.62 -37.62
N LEU A 6 17.25 -36.09 -38.55
CA LEU A 6 16.70 -35.27 -39.63
C LEU A 6 15.85 -34.09 -39.10
N MET A 7 15.05 -34.34 -38.08
CA MET A 7 14.26 -33.32 -37.45
C MET A 7 15.08 -32.25 -36.73
N ARG A 8 16.16 -32.68 -36.06
CA ARG A 8 17.08 -31.75 -35.40
C ARG A 8 17.80 -30.85 -36.39
N GLU A 9 18.22 -31.42 -37.53
CA GLU A 9 18.90 -30.66 -38.55
C GLU A 9 18.01 -29.66 -39.25
N ARG A 10 16.73 -30.00 -39.48
CA ARG A 10 15.79 -29.13 -40.21
C ARG A 10 15.12 -28.10 -39.34
N TYR A 11 14.83 -28.41 -38.07
CA TYR A 11 14.08 -27.53 -37.18
C TYR A 11 14.94 -26.88 -36.08
N GLY A 12 16.22 -27.09 -36.06
CA GLY A 12 17.14 -26.45 -35.12
C GLY A 12 16.80 -26.72 -33.66
N VAL A 13 16.33 -27.92 -33.33
CA VAL A 13 15.96 -28.28 -31.95
C VAL A 13 17.24 -28.27 -31.08
N LYS A 14 17.27 -27.41 -30.09
CA LYS A 14 18.37 -27.35 -29.14
C LYS A 14 18.38 -28.58 -28.26
N PRO A 15 19.58 -29.15 -27.96
CA PRO A 15 19.65 -30.28 -27.04
C PRO A 15 19.11 -29.90 -25.68
N PRO A 16 18.44 -30.82 -24.94
CA PRO A 16 17.95 -30.53 -23.62
C PRO A 16 19.10 -30.11 -22.69
N ALA A 17 18.83 -29.07 -21.86
CA ALA A 17 19.83 -28.60 -20.90
C ALA A 17 20.22 -29.73 -19.94
N SER A 18 21.50 -29.84 -19.59
CA SER A 18 21.97 -30.80 -18.60
C SER A 18 21.33 -30.52 -17.23
N ARG A 19 21.11 -31.56 -16.43
CA ARG A 19 20.58 -31.41 -15.07
C ARG A 19 21.37 -30.41 -14.23
N GLY A 20 22.71 -30.46 -14.34
CA GLY A 20 23.59 -29.54 -13.62
C GLY A 20 23.33 -28.09 -14.00
N ARG A 21 23.11 -27.81 -15.27
CA ARG A 21 22.81 -26.46 -15.76
C ARG A 21 21.44 -25.98 -15.27
N MET A 22 20.45 -26.87 -15.31
CA MET A 22 19.09 -26.52 -14.80
C MET A 22 19.11 -26.22 -13.30
N VAL A 23 19.82 -27.04 -12.52
CA VAL A 23 19.96 -26.83 -11.08
C VAL A 23 20.72 -25.53 -10.80
N ALA A 24 21.77 -25.22 -11.56
CA ALA A 24 22.52 -23.98 -11.40
C ALA A 24 21.66 -22.75 -11.68
N VAL A 25 20.87 -22.79 -12.74
CA VAL A 25 19.95 -21.69 -13.07
C VAL A 25 18.87 -21.52 -11.98
N ALA A 26 18.27 -22.62 -11.54
CA ALA A 26 17.24 -22.59 -10.49
C ALA A 26 17.81 -22.07 -9.18
N ALA A 27 19.01 -22.51 -8.78
CA ALA A 27 19.68 -22.03 -7.58
C ALA A 27 20.01 -20.53 -7.67
N SER A 28 20.47 -20.07 -8.84
CA SER A 28 20.76 -18.64 -9.05
C SER A 28 19.51 -17.79 -8.94
N LEU A 29 18.41 -18.19 -9.56
CA LEU A 29 17.14 -17.49 -9.48
C LEU A 29 16.61 -17.46 -8.05
N PHE A 30 16.71 -18.56 -7.35
CA PHE A 30 16.28 -18.67 -5.96
C PHE A 30 17.09 -17.73 -5.04
N THR A 31 18.42 -17.68 -5.25
CA THR A 31 19.31 -16.80 -4.50
C THR A 31 18.96 -15.33 -4.74
N VAL A 32 18.75 -14.93 -6.00
CA VAL A 32 18.33 -13.56 -6.36
C VAL A 32 17.00 -13.22 -5.69
N PHE A 33 16.05 -14.14 -5.71
CA PHE A 33 14.75 -13.95 -5.05
C PHE A 33 14.91 -13.77 -3.55
N LEU A 34 15.73 -14.57 -2.88
CA LEU A 34 15.99 -14.43 -1.45
C LEU A 34 16.62 -13.08 -1.10
N VAL A 35 17.62 -12.66 -1.85
CA VAL A 35 18.28 -11.37 -1.67
C VAL A 35 17.26 -10.23 -1.83
N TRP A 36 16.43 -10.31 -2.86
CA TRP A 36 15.37 -9.33 -3.08
C TRP A 36 14.35 -9.31 -1.94
N ALA A 37 13.91 -10.48 -1.47
CA ALA A 37 12.95 -10.59 -0.38
C ALA A 37 13.49 -9.99 0.92
N VAL A 38 14.77 -10.27 1.24
CA VAL A 38 15.45 -9.69 2.40
C VAL A 38 15.55 -8.17 2.24
N TRP A 39 15.95 -7.69 1.07
CA TRP A 39 16.02 -6.27 0.77
C TRP A 39 14.69 -5.57 1.02
N VAL A 40 13.61 -6.09 0.44
CA VAL A 40 12.28 -5.51 0.60
C VAL A 40 11.85 -5.52 2.06
N SER A 41 12.15 -6.59 2.80
CA SER A 41 11.77 -6.71 4.21
C SER A 41 12.45 -5.67 5.11
N PHE A 42 13.73 -5.39 4.85
CA PHE A 42 14.50 -4.47 5.70
C PHE A 42 14.45 -3.02 5.24
N PHE A 43 14.27 -2.77 3.95
CA PHE A 43 14.31 -1.42 3.38
C PHE A 43 12.95 -0.89 2.92
N SER A 44 11.87 -1.63 3.17
CA SER A 44 10.52 -1.12 2.88
C SER A 44 10.20 0.07 3.77
N PRO A 45 9.67 1.17 3.22
CA PRO A 45 9.25 2.29 4.04
C PRO A 45 8.07 1.89 4.94
N ALA A 46 7.98 2.51 6.08
CA ALA A 46 6.84 2.34 6.98
C ALA A 46 5.56 2.81 6.27
N THR A 47 4.49 2.06 6.41
CA THR A 47 3.20 2.40 5.84
C THR A 47 2.13 2.52 6.92
N ALA A 48 1.13 3.35 6.67
CA ALA A 48 -0.04 3.47 7.52
C ALA A 48 -1.29 3.25 6.65
N LYS A 49 -2.19 2.41 7.15
CA LYS A 49 -3.47 2.15 6.48
C LYS A 49 -4.57 2.84 7.24
N PRO A 50 -5.20 3.87 6.68
CA PRO A 50 -6.36 4.49 7.30
C PRO A 50 -7.64 3.72 6.96
N THR A 51 -8.52 3.61 7.93
CA THR A 51 -9.86 3.04 7.74
C THR A 51 -10.87 3.98 8.38
N THR A 52 -11.81 4.47 7.61
CA THR A 52 -12.86 5.34 8.12
C THR A 52 -13.80 4.55 9.01
N VAL A 53 -13.91 4.93 10.28
CA VAL A 53 -14.82 4.30 11.24
C VAL A 53 -16.20 4.96 11.16
N GLY A 54 -16.24 6.27 11.02
CA GLY A 54 -17.48 7.02 10.96
C GLY A 54 -17.25 8.52 10.92
N TYR A 55 -18.32 9.25 10.89
CA TYR A 55 -18.30 10.71 10.95
C TYR A 55 -19.53 11.21 11.68
N GLU A 56 -19.46 12.42 12.21
CA GLU A 56 -20.57 13.08 12.85
C GLU A 56 -20.64 14.53 12.38
N VAL A 57 -21.73 14.90 11.76
CA VAL A 57 -21.97 16.27 11.32
C VAL A 57 -22.48 17.08 12.50
N LYS A 58 -21.65 17.98 13.03
CA LYS A 58 -22.04 18.84 14.17
C LYS A 58 -22.86 20.03 13.72
N SER A 59 -22.46 20.66 12.61
CA SER A 59 -23.10 21.85 12.06
C SER A 59 -22.72 22.05 10.60
N ALA A 60 -23.24 23.09 9.96
CA ALA A 60 -22.86 23.45 8.60
C ALA A 60 -21.38 23.87 8.48
N SER A 61 -20.73 24.18 9.59
CA SER A 61 -19.33 24.63 9.61
C SER A 61 -18.35 23.64 10.21
N GLN A 62 -18.84 22.52 10.76
CA GLN A 62 -17.97 21.55 11.42
C GLN A 62 -18.50 20.12 11.28
N THR A 63 -17.61 19.20 10.94
CA THR A 63 -17.87 17.77 10.91
C THR A 63 -16.70 17.05 11.59
N VAL A 64 -17.01 16.09 12.46
CA VAL A 64 -15.99 15.26 13.11
C VAL A 64 -15.84 13.96 12.33
N VAL A 65 -14.63 13.66 11.88
CA VAL A 65 -14.30 12.43 11.20
C VAL A 65 -13.53 11.52 12.16
N ARG A 66 -13.99 10.30 12.28
CA ARG A 66 -13.36 9.27 13.11
C ARG A 66 -12.78 8.19 12.22
N PHE A 67 -11.50 7.91 12.39
CA PHE A 67 -10.83 6.89 11.59
C PHE A 67 -9.82 6.12 12.42
N LYS A 68 -9.55 4.90 11.96
CA LYS A 68 -8.55 4.02 12.55
C LYS A 68 -7.32 3.97 11.64
N VAL A 69 -6.15 4.09 12.23
CA VAL A 69 -4.88 4.00 11.50
C VAL A 69 -4.10 2.79 11.98
N GLN A 70 -3.68 1.95 11.04
CA GLN A 70 -2.81 0.80 11.31
C GLN A 70 -1.42 1.11 10.75
N LYS A 71 -0.42 1.19 11.63
CA LYS A 71 0.97 1.46 11.25
C LYS A 71 1.77 0.16 11.17
N SER A 72 2.59 0.04 10.14
CA SER A 72 3.49 -1.11 9.96
C SER A 72 4.75 -1.03 10.82
N ALA A 73 5.13 0.18 11.24
CA ALA A 73 6.31 0.43 12.05
C ALA A 73 6.16 1.75 12.82
N PRO A 74 6.88 1.93 13.95
CA PRO A 74 6.90 3.22 14.65
C PRO A 74 7.50 4.31 13.76
N ALA A 75 6.67 5.24 13.33
CA ALA A 75 7.08 6.37 12.49
C ALA A 75 6.03 7.47 12.60
N GLU A 76 6.41 8.68 12.23
CA GLU A 76 5.49 9.80 12.15
C GLU A 76 4.76 9.78 10.81
N PHE A 77 3.44 9.88 10.86
CA PHE A 77 2.59 9.91 9.67
C PHE A 77 1.71 11.17 9.68
N THR A 78 1.35 11.62 8.51
CA THR A 78 0.35 12.67 8.31
C THR A 78 -0.84 12.05 7.60
N CYS A 79 -2.04 12.22 8.16
CA CYS A 79 -3.27 11.72 7.56
C CYS A 79 -4.16 12.89 7.16
N ALA A 80 -4.79 12.80 5.98
CA ALA A 80 -5.70 13.80 5.47
C ALA A 80 -7.14 13.34 5.63
N ALA A 81 -7.93 14.13 6.34
CA ALA A 81 -9.38 13.90 6.47
C ALA A 81 -10.12 14.92 5.62
N GLU A 82 -11.14 14.49 4.92
CA GLU A 82 -11.97 15.36 4.09
C GLU A 82 -13.45 15.14 4.31
N VAL A 83 -14.22 16.17 4.04
CA VAL A 83 -15.68 16.14 4.15
C VAL A 83 -16.26 16.49 2.79
N LEU A 84 -17.20 15.68 2.33
CA LEU A 84 -17.87 15.84 1.03
C LEU A 84 -19.32 16.27 1.23
N ASP A 85 -19.84 17.04 0.28
CA ASP A 85 -21.25 17.39 0.22
C ASP A 85 -22.05 16.38 -0.63
N GLN A 86 -23.32 16.67 -0.90
CA GLN A 86 -24.18 15.80 -1.72
C GLN A 86 -23.70 15.63 -3.15
N SER A 87 -22.94 16.59 -3.68
CA SER A 87 -22.38 16.52 -5.04
C SER A 87 -21.01 15.88 -5.08
N TYR A 88 -20.52 15.33 -3.95
CA TYR A 88 -19.18 14.77 -3.78
C TYR A 88 -18.05 15.81 -3.90
N ALA A 89 -18.38 17.09 -3.75
CA ALA A 89 -17.37 18.12 -3.69
C ALA A 89 -16.76 18.20 -2.29
N VAL A 90 -15.45 18.45 -2.22
CA VAL A 90 -14.76 18.60 -0.94
C VAL A 90 -15.13 19.96 -0.33
N VAL A 91 -15.81 19.95 0.78
CA VAL A 91 -16.22 21.17 1.52
C VAL A 91 -15.43 21.39 2.79
N GLY A 92 -14.59 20.44 3.17
CA GLY A 92 -13.69 20.54 4.31
C GLY A 92 -12.51 19.62 4.17
N TYR A 93 -11.33 20.07 4.64
CA TYR A 93 -10.08 19.31 4.56
C TYR A 93 -9.22 19.65 5.76
N ARG A 94 -8.62 18.64 6.37
CA ARG A 94 -7.68 18.84 7.46
C ARG A 94 -6.65 17.73 7.50
N GLU A 95 -5.37 18.10 7.65
CA GLU A 95 -4.28 17.17 7.87
C GLU A 95 -4.02 17.01 9.37
N VAL A 96 -3.79 15.78 9.81
CA VAL A 96 -3.48 15.45 11.20
C VAL A 96 -2.18 14.67 11.25
N GLU A 97 -1.30 15.07 12.16
CA GLU A 97 -0.05 14.36 12.41
C GLU A 97 -0.23 13.29 13.47
N ILE A 98 0.30 12.10 13.18
CA ILE A 98 0.30 10.97 14.11
C ILE A 98 1.74 10.74 14.52
N GLY A 99 2.01 10.83 15.82
CA GLY A 99 3.35 10.66 16.37
C GLY A 99 3.88 9.23 16.27
N ALA A 100 5.19 9.10 16.29
CA ALA A 100 5.85 7.79 16.27
C ALA A 100 5.56 6.95 17.53
N ASP A 101 5.24 7.59 18.64
CA ASP A 101 4.89 6.97 19.92
C ASP A 101 3.44 6.46 19.98
N ALA A 102 2.61 6.80 19.00
CA ALA A 102 1.24 6.32 18.93
C ALA A 102 1.20 4.79 18.73
N PRO A 103 0.21 4.08 19.32
CA PRO A 103 0.06 2.64 19.12
C PRO A 103 -0.07 2.25 17.65
N ALA A 104 0.29 0.98 17.33
CA ALA A 104 0.18 0.47 15.96
C ALA A 104 -1.25 0.55 15.43
N ASP A 105 -2.24 0.33 16.29
CA ASP A 105 -3.66 0.53 15.99
C ASP A 105 -4.18 1.70 16.81
N THR A 106 -4.56 2.79 16.15
CA THR A 106 -5.02 4.01 16.81
C THR A 106 -6.30 4.52 16.17
N VAL A 107 -7.30 4.84 16.99
CA VAL A 107 -8.52 5.52 16.53
C VAL A 107 -8.38 7.01 16.83
N ILE A 108 -8.57 7.82 15.80
CA ILE A 108 -8.37 9.28 15.87
C ILE A 108 -9.66 9.99 15.47
N GLU A 109 -10.03 11.01 16.23
CA GLU A 109 -11.13 11.90 15.91
C GLU A 109 -10.55 13.25 15.46
N VAL A 110 -11.05 13.75 14.35
CA VAL A 110 -10.61 15.03 13.78
C VAL A 110 -11.82 15.91 13.52
N ALA A 111 -11.81 17.11 14.08
CA ALA A 111 -12.80 18.11 13.76
C ALA A 111 -12.37 18.85 12.49
N VAL A 112 -13.17 18.73 11.44
CA VAL A 112 -12.91 19.37 10.14
C VAL A 112 -13.86 20.54 9.97
N ASN A 113 -13.30 21.73 9.75
CA ASN A 113 -14.10 22.91 9.43
C ASN A 113 -14.57 22.82 7.98
N THR A 114 -15.86 23.05 7.76
CA THR A 114 -16.48 22.95 6.46
C THR A 114 -17.09 24.29 6.03
N THR A 115 -17.11 24.52 4.71
CA THR A 115 -17.73 25.73 4.14
C THR A 115 -19.23 25.57 3.91
N GLN A 116 -19.71 24.32 3.86
CA GLN A 116 -21.11 23.95 3.69
C GLN A 116 -21.42 22.73 4.55
N LEU A 117 -22.70 22.39 4.66
CA LEU A 117 -23.12 21.19 5.37
C LEU A 117 -22.55 19.94 4.69
N GLY A 118 -21.72 19.20 5.42
CA GLY A 118 -21.16 17.94 4.95
C GLY A 118 -22.19 16.82 5.02
N VAL A 119 -22.09 15.88 4.08
CA VAL A 119 -22.91 14.66 4.04
C VAL A 119 -22.08 13.44 4.41
N THR A 120 -20.81 13.42 4.03
CA THR A 120 -19.90 12.30 4.27
C THR A 120 -18.54 12.82 4.70
N GLY A 121 -17.97 12.20 5.72
CA GLY A 121 -16.60 12.44 6.17
C GLY A 121 -15.78 11.17 6.00
N LEU A 122 -14.57 11.30 5.48
CA LEU A 122 -13.67 10.18 5.30
C LEU A 122 -12.21 10.61 5.47
N VAL A 123 -11.34 9.63 5.67
CA VAL A 123 -9.89 9.83 5.59
C VAL A 123 -9.44 9.51 4.17
N GLU A 124 -8.77 10.45 3.51
CA GLU A 124 -8.32 10.28 2.13
C GLU A 124 -7.11 9.35 2.05
N LYS A 125 -6.06 9.70 2.76
CA LYS A 125 -4.81 8.94 2.76
C LYS A 125 -3.94 9.33 3.95
N CYS A 126 -3.01 8.44 4.26
CA CYS A 126 -1.92 8.73 5.21
C CYS A 126 -0.58 8.52 4.51
N TRP A 127 0.39 9.36 4.82
CA TRP A 127 1.73 9.27 4.25
C TRP A 127 2.77 9.50 5.32
N LEU A 128 3.99 9.03 5.06
CA LEU A 128 5.13 9.21 5.95
C LEU A 128 5.54 10.69 5.96
N LYS A 129 5.71 11.21 7.16
CA LYS A 129 6.13 12.59 7.34
C LYS A 129 7.59 12.80 6.95
#